data_56f75a1afae89da8872c59f8513ec4b2
#
_entry.id   56f75a1afae89da8872c59f8513ec4b2
#
_cell.length_a   1.000
_cell.length_b   1.000
_cell.length_c   1.000
_cell.angle_alpha   90.00
_cell.angle_beta   90.00
_cell.angle_gamma   90.00
#
_symmetry.space_group_name_H-M   'P 1'
#
loop_
_entity.id
_entity.type
_entity.pdbx_description
1 polymer ?
#
loop_
_entity_poly.entity_id
_entity_poly.type
_entity_poly.pdbx_seq_one_letter_code
_entity_poly.pdbx_strand_id
1 'polypeptide(L)'
;MKKYNLSEIMHKAWKLYRKGVNSFAEALHRAWNSAKAAPVNVQRIEEAQQAAGIEEECRTWADWKKQGREVLHGARAAFQVLLIYASKGDGQTYKASFFPASVTQPLNA
;
A
#
# COMPACT_ATOMS: atom_id res chain seq x y z
N MET A 1 -3.76 -1.67 -21.90
CA MET A 1 -3.78 -1.30 -20.49
C MET A 1 -4.35 -2.42 -19.63
N LYS A 2 -3.73 -2.70 -18.54
CA LYS A 2 -4.16 -3.75 -17.64
C LYS A 2 -5.49 -3.40 -16.96
N LYS A 3 -6.46 -4.27 -17.07
CA LYS A 3 -7.74 -4.13 -16.36
C LYS A 3 -7.68 -4.88 -15.03
N TYR A 4 -8.70 -4.68 -14.21
CA TYR A 4 -8.81 -5.42 -12.97
C TYR A 4 -9.05 -6.90 -13.26
N ASN A 5 -8.49 -7.77 -12.42
CA ASN A 5 -8.71 -9.20 -12.54
C ASN A 5 -10.03 -9.56 -11.89
N LEU A 6 -11.06 -9.80 -12.71
CA LEU A 6 -12.41 -10.10 -12.24
C LEU A 6 -12.46 -11.38 -11.41
N SER A 7 -11.64 -12.37 -11.76
CA SER A 7 -11.59 -13.63 -11.01
C SER A 7 -11.11 -13.41 -9.58
N GLU A 8 -10.06 -12.63 -9.40
CA GLU A 8 -9.55 -12.31 -8.07
C GLU A 8 -10.54 -11.48 -7.27
N ILE A 9 -11.21 -10.52 -7.91
CA ILE A 9 -12.22 -9.69 -7.25
C ILE A 9 -13.38 -10.56 -6.78
N MET A 10 -13.85 -11.49 -7.60
CA MET A 10 -14.91 -12.40 -7.22
C MET A 10 -14.50 -13.32 -6.08
N HIS A 11 -13.27 -13.85 -6.10
CA HIS A 11 -12.75 -14.65 -5.01
C HIS A 11 -12.73 -13.87 -3.70
N LYS A 12 -12.29 -12.63 -3.75
CA LYS A 12 -12.25 -11.78 -2.58
C LYS A 12 -13.66 -11.47 -2.07
N ALA A 13 -14.61 -11.24 -2.97
CA ALA A 13 -15.99 -10.99 -2.61
C ALA A 13 -16.60 -12.19 -1.88
N TRP A 14 -16.37 -13.41 -2.39
CA TRP A 14 -16.83 -14.62 -1.73
C TRP A 14 -16.21 -14.80 -0.35
N LYS A 15 -14.90 -14.51 -0.23
CA LYS A 15 -14.23 -14.55 1.08
C LYS A 15 -14.87 -13.61 2.07
N LEU A 16 -15.15 -12.38 1.66
CA LEU A 16 -15.78 -11.40 2.53
C LEU A 16 -17.20 -11.82 2.92
N TYR A 17 -17.93 -12.35 1.97
CA TYR A 17 -19.29 -12.84 2.22
C TYR A 17 -19.29 -13.96 3.27
N ARG A 18 -18.36 -14.90 3.15
CA ARG A 18 -18.23 -16.01 4.10
C ARG A 18 -17.81 -15.54 5.50
N LYS A 19 -17.15 -14.40 5.60
CA LYS A 19 -16.74 -13.83 6.90
C LYS A 19 -17.85 -13.07 7.60
N GLY A 20 -19.04 -13.01 7.03
CA GLY A 20 -20.18 -12.41 7.66
C GLY A 20 -20.53 -11.01 7.20
N VAL A 21 -20.05 -10.60 6.05
CA VAL A 21 -20.52 -9.36 5.42
C VAL A 21 -21.99 -9.54 5.07
N ASN A 22 -22.80 -8.51 5.35
CA ASN A 22 -24.26 -8.61 5.32
C ASN A 22 -24.87 -9.11 4.02
N SER A 23 -24.26 -8.78 2.88
CA SER A 23 -24.75 -9.23 1.59
C SER A 23 -23.62 -9.44 0.62
N PHE A 24 -23.86 -10.24 -0.41
CA PHE A 24 -22.87 -10.45 -1.47
C PHE A 24 -22.61 -9.14 -2.23
N ALA A 25 -23.63 -8.32 -2.42
CA ALA A 25 -23.46 -7.01 -3.08
C ALA A 25 -22.47 -6.13 -2.33
N GLU A 26 -22.55 -6.10 -1.00
CA GLU A 26 -21.59 -5.37 -0.16
C GLU A 26 -20.20 -5.97 -0.26
N ALA A 27 -20.10 -7.29 -0.22
CA ALA A 27 -18.81 -7.97 -0.35
C ALA A 27 -18.17 -7.67 -1.70
N LEU A 28 -18.94 -7.66 -2.76
CA LEU A 28 -18.46 -7.33 -4.10
C LEU A 28 -17.98 -5.88 -4.17
N HIS A 29 -18.75 -4.97 -3.58
CA HIS A 29 -18.37 -3.55 -3.53
C HIS A 29 -17.03 -3.35 -2.82
N ARG A 30 -16.84 -4.01 -1.68
CA ARG A 30 -15.56 -3.93 -0.95
C ARG A 30 -14.41 -4.54 -1.73
N ALA A 31 -14.66 -5.65 -2.43
CA ALA A 31 -13.62 -6.27 -3.25
C ALA A 31 -13.18 -5.35 -4.38
N TRP A 32 -14.12 -4.66 -5.04
CA TRP A 32 -13.79 -3.67 -6.05
C TRP A 32 -13.01 -2.49 -5.48
N ASN A 33 -13.42 -1.98 -4.32
CA ASN A 33 -12.71 -0.88 -3.67
C ASN A 33 -11.27 -1.27 -3.33
N SER A 34 -11.06 -2.50 -2.86
CA SER A 34 -9.72 -3.01 -2.58
C SER A 34 -8.87 -3.09 -3.85
N ALA A 35 -9.47 -3.55 -4.95
CA ALA A 35 -8.75 -3.63 -6.23
C ALA A 35 -8.37 -2.25 -6.77
N LYS A 36 -9.22 -1.24 -6.55
CA LYS A 36 -8.96 0.11 -7.00
C LYS A 36 -7.92 0.86 -6.15
N ALA A 37 -7.71 0.41 -4.92
CA ALA A 37 -6.81 1.11 -4.00
C ALA A 37 -5.36 1.06 -4.47
N ALA A 38 -4.89 -0.06 -5.00
CA ALA A 38 -3.49 -0.22 -5.39
C ALA A 38 -3.02 0.81 -6.43
N PRO A 39 -3.70 1.01 -7.57
CA PRO A 39 -3.24 2.01 -8.54
C PRO A 39 -3.31 3.44 -8.00
N VAL A 40 -4.31 3.76 -7.18
CA VAL A 40 -4.39 5.09 -6.56
C VAL A 40 -3.22 5.30 -5.61
N ASN A 41 -2.89 4.30 -4.80
CA ASN A 41 -1.76 4.39 -3.87
C ASN A 41 -0.43 4.56 -4.60
N VAL A 42 -0.21 3.82 -5.69
CA VAL A 42 1.01 3.96 -6.49
C VAL A 42 1.14 5.38 -7.02
N GLN A 43 0.06 5.93 -7.54
CA GLN A 43 0.08 7.30 -8.06
C GLN A 43 0.38 8.32 -6.97
N ARG A 44 -0.22 8.17 -5.79
CA ARG A 44 0.03 9.07 -4.66
C ARG A 44 1.48 9.03 -4.19
N ILE A 45 2.06 7.83 -4.15
CA ILE A 45 3.46 7.66 -3.78
C ILE A 45 4.37 8.34 -4.80
N GLU A 46 4.12 8.13 -6.08
CA GLU A 46 4.93 8.75 -7.14
C GLU A 46 4.85 10.28 -7.09
N GLU A 47 3.66 10.82 -6.92
CA GLU A 47 3.47 12.26 -6.83
C GLU A 47 4.18 12.85 -5.60
N ALA A 48 4.08 12.18 -4.46
CA ALA A 48 4.74 12.62 -3.24
C ALA A 48 6.27 12.58 -3.38
N GLN A 49 6.79 11.55 -4.01
CA GLN A 49 8.22 11.43 -4.25
C GLN A 49 8.73 12.51 -5.19
N GLN A 50 8.00 12.81 -6.24
CA GLN A 50 8.34 13.89 -7.17
C GLN A 50 8.29 15.25 -6.48
N ALA A 51 7.26 15.48 -5.67
CA ALA A 51 7.13 16.73 -4.93
C ALA A 51 8.28 16.92 -3.92
N ALA A 52 8.78 15.83 -3.35
CA ALA A 52 9.91 15.87 -2.42
C ALA A 52 11.26 15.98 -3.12
N GLY A 53 11.30 15.80 -4.46
CA GLY A 53 12.54 15.86 -5.23
C GLY A 53 13.48 14.69 -4.99
N ILE A 54 12.96 13.53 -4.59
CA ILE A 54 13.77 12.36 -4.26
C ILE A 54 13.86 11.46 -5.49
N GLU A 55 15.08 11.16 -5.93
CA GLU A 55 15.31 10.28 -7.09
C GLU A 55 15.61 8.85 -6.69
N GLU A 56 16.07 8.60 -5.47
CA GLU A 56 16.41 7.26 -5.02
C GLU A 56 15.17 6.49 -4.60
N GLU A 57 15.30 5.16 -4.54
CA GLU A 57 14.21 4.30 -4.13
C GLU A 57 13.83 4.57 -2.68
N CYS A 58 12.54 4.74 -2.45
CA CYS A 58 11.97 4.95 -1.13
C CYS A 58 10.95 3.86 -0.82
N ARG A 59 10.99 3.35 0.40
CA ARG A 59 10.05 2.33 0.87
C ARG A 59 9.69 2.61 2.31
N THR A 60 8.59 2.00 2.77
CA THR A 60 8.22 2.07 4.18
C THR A 60 9.21 1.25 5.02
N TRP A 61 9.20 1.47 6.32
CA TRP A 61 10.05 0.71 7.25
C TRP A 61 9.81 -0.81 7.09
N ALA A 62 8.54 -1.22 7.07
CA ALA A 62 8.21 -2.64 6.93
C ALA A 62 8.69 -3.22 5.60
N ASP A 63 8.58 -2.46 4.53
CA ASP A 63 9.04 -2.90 3.21
C ASP A 63 10.56 -3.06 3.16
N TRP A 64 11.31 -2.13 3.79
CA TRP A 64 12.76 -2.28 3.86
C TRP A 64 13.16 -3.54 4.62
N LYS A 65 12.45 -3.87 5.70
CA LYS A 65 12.70 -5.13 6.42
C LYS A 65 12.49 -6.35 5.53
N LYS A 66 11.46 -6.33 4.70
CA LYS A 66 11.21 -7.43 3.74
C LYS A 66 12.33 -7.56 2.73
N GLN A 67 13.01 -6.47 2.43
CA GLN A 67 14.15 -6.47 1.50
C GLN A 67 15.47 -6.85 2.18
N GLY A 68 15.44 -7.18 3.47
CA GLY A 68 16.64 -7.52 4.22
C GLY A 68 17.44 -6.30 4.67
N ARG A 69 16.80 -5.17 4.80
CA ARG A 69 17.43 -3.92 5.23
C ARG A 69 16.65 -3.32 6.39
N GLU A 70 17.30 -2.46 7.15
CA GLU A 70 16.64 -1.73 8.24
C GLU A 70 16.91 -0.24 8.11
N VAL A 71 15.95 0.56 8.56
CA VAL A 71 16.10 2.02 8.60
C VAL A 71 16.96 2.37 9.80
N LEU A 72 17.93 3.27 9.61
CA LEU A 72 18.83 3.71 10.67
C LEU A 72 18.07 4.45 11.77
N HIS A 73 18.48 4.24 13.00
CA HIS A 73 17.89 4.95 14.13
C HIS A 73 18.07 6.47 13.96
N GLY A 74 16.99 7.21 14.21
CA GLY A 74 17.01 8.65 14.07
C GLY A 74 16.82 9.17 12.66
N ALA A 75 16.70 8.26 11.67
CA ALA A 75 16.44 8.67 10.30
C ALA A 75 15.04 9.27 10.19
N ARG A 76 14.92 10.30 9.37
CA ARG A 76 13.64 10.93 9.08
C ARG A 76 13.09 10.43 7.76
N ALA A 77 11.77 10.33 7.68
CA ALA A 77 11.13 9.98 6.42
C ALA A 77 11.40 11.06 5.36
N ALA A 78 11.64 10.61 4.13
CA ALA A 78 11.83 11.55 3.03
C ALA A 78 10.52 12.25 2.69
N PHE A 79 9.41 11.53 2.79
CA PHE A 79 8.08 12.09 2.59
C PHE A 79 7.05 11.19 3.27
N GLN A 80 5.85 11.74 3.46
CA GLN A 80 4.71 10.98 3.99
C GLN A 80 3.54 11.16 3.04
N VAL A 81 2.69 10.14 2.97
CA VAL A 81 1.54 10.16 2.07
C VAL A 81 0.38 9.37 2.68
N LEU A 82 -0.84 9.81 2.42
CA LEU A 82 -2.04 9.10 2.85
C LEU A 82 -2.38 8.04 1.80
N LEU A 83 -2.39 6.79 2.21
CA LEU A 83 -2.70 5.65 1.38
C LEU A 83 -4.02 5.02 1.81
N ILE A 84 -4.65 4.31 0.90
CA ILE A 84 -5.95 3.67 1.14
C ILE A 84 -5.72 2.24 1.59
N TYR A 85 -6.38 1.83 2.67
CA TYR A 85 -6.34 0.44 3.13
C TYR A 85 -7.03 -0.46 2.09
N ALA A 86 -6.24 -1.28 1.41
CA ALA A 86 -6.79 -2.23 0.44
C ALA A 86 -7.53 -3.38 1.13
N SER A 87 -7.07 -3.76 2.33
CA SER A 87 -7.65 -4.91 3.04
C SER A 87 -9.04 -4.65 3.60
N LYS A 88 -9.39 -3.39 3.85
CA LYS A 88 -10.68 -3.03 4.45
C LYS A 88 -11.77 -2.80 3.41
N GLY A 89 -11.43 -2.24 2.26
CA GLY A 89 -12.38 -1.98 1.20
C GLY A 89 -13.43 -0.92 1.49
N ASP A 90 -13.22 -0.12 2.54
CA ASP A 90 -14.18 0.90 2.99
C ASP A 90 -13.70 2.33 2.75
N GLY A 91 -12.59 2.49 2.07
CA GLY A 91 -12.04 3.81 1.76
C GLY A 91 -11.25 4.45 2.88
N GLN A 92 -11.04 3.76 4.00
CA GLN A 92 -10.21 4.30 5.08
C GLN A 92 -8.77 4.47 4.64
N THR A 93 -8.12 5.51 5.16
CA THR A 93 -6.74 5.84 4.81
C THR A 93 -5.83 5.72 6.02
N TYR A 94 -4.54 5.62 5.74
CA TYR A 94 -3.51 5.62 6.76
C TYR A 94 -2.32 6.43 6.26
N LYS A 95 -1.54 6.96 7.21
CA LYS A 95 -0.36 7.74 6.89
C LYS A 95 0.84 6.81 6.77
N ALA A 96 1.50 6.81 5.63
CA ALA A 96 2.70 6.01 5.39
C ALA A 96 3.92 6.92 5.30
N SER A 97 4.99 6.53 5.96
CA SER A 97 6.27 7.24 5.91
C SER A 97 7.23 6.45 5.05
N PHE A 98 7.89 7.12 4.12
CA PHE A 98 8.81 6.49 3.16
C PHE A 98 10.23 6.95 3.44
N PHE A 99 11.15 6.00 3.49
CA PHE A 99 12.56 6.25 3.79
C PHE A 99 13.40 5.91 2.57
N PRO A 100 14.35 6.81 2.20
CA PRO A 100 15.21 6.53 1.05
C PRO A 100 16.26 5.46 1.39
N ALA A 101 16.78 4.81 0.36
CA ALA A 101 17.78 3.75 0.53
C ALA A 101 19.03 4.24 1.27
N SER A 102 19.37 5.51 1.14
CA SER A 102 20.56 6.10 1.77
C SER A 102 20.50 6.09 3.30
N VAL A 103 19.30 5.98 3.88
CA VAL A 103 19.17 5.94 5.37
C VAL A 103 18.92 4.50 5.86
N THR A 104 19.23 3.51 5.06
CA THR A 104 19.06 2.10 5.42
C THR A 104 20.39 1.36 5.39
N GLN A 105 20.45 0.25 6.13
CA GLN A 105 21.61 -0.63 6.15
C GLN A 105 21.15 -2.09 6.12
N PRO A 106 22.03 -3.03 5.71
CA PRO A 106 21.68 -4.44 5.74
C PRO A 106 21.35 -4.92 7.14
N LEU A 107 20.32 -5.77 7.29
CA LEU A 107 19.89 -6.25 8.61
C LEU A 107 20.97 -7.02 9.34
N ASN A 108 21.85 -7.72 8.63
CA ASN A 108 22.88 -8.56 9.22
C ASN A 108 24.27 -7.97 9.05
N ALA A 109 24.34 -6.67 8.96
CA ALA A 109 25.62 -5.99 8.86
C ALA A 109 26.37 -6.00 10.20
#